data_73751c2dc5ff1aaaa5670d6248b13e5f
#
_entry.id   73751c2dc5ff1aaaa5670d6248b13e5f
#
_cell.length_a   1.000
_cell.length_b   1.000
_cell.length_c   1.000
_cell.angle_alpha   90.00
_cell.angle_beta   90.00
_cell.angle_gamma   90.00
#
_symmetry.space_group_name_H-M   'P 1'
#
loop_
_entity.id
_entity.type
_entity.pdbx_description
1 polymer ?
#
loop_
_entity_poly.entity_id
_entity_poly.type
_entity_poly.pdbx_seq_one_letter_code
_entity_poly.pdbx_strand_id
1 'polypeptide(L)'
;MKGDAMNKAKRLGFDAADLLAWLDGMRWFGGGKPKIDRAFAIGGPWDEEIFWLAVSADGREYNVPVVVTQDGPVDAAEHPAGQRALLALATASEDVEATAVVGESDARLVSEPRAAGAAAASAHKLTGEQSNTSVIYELADSTQAIVKVFRVLSPGENPDVFLTGVLSDSGTVPLLLGNARMAWAGQVADVLVAQEFLAGSQDAWRTVTAQVPGAGGDEEFDPDRPVQTPDERESIERLGALTRKIHKELAARCGTSEADAADRARLRRAWSKRADKAVAL
;
A
#
# COMPACT_ATOMS: atom_id res chain seq x y z
N MET A 1 1.53 33.06 -14.01
CA MET A 1 1.83 31.77 -13.37
C MET A 1 1.48 31.69 -11.86
N LYS A 2 1.66 32.74 -11.02
CA LYS A 2 1.23 32.69 -9.60
C LYS A 2 -0.29 32.71 -9.39
N GLY A 3 -1.07 33.33 -10.29
CA GLY A 3 -2.54 33.38 -10.18
C GLY A 3 -3.25 32.07 -10.50
N ASP A 4 -2.65 31.20 -11.31
CA ASP A 4 -3.25 29.95 -11.76
C ASP A 4 -3.12 28.85 -10.65
N ALA A 5 -2.00 28.79 -9.96
CA ALA A 5 -1.79 27.87 -8.83
C ALA A 5 -2.71 28.22 -7.63
N MET A 6 -2.93 29.51 -7.38
CA MET A 6 -3.81 29.97 -6.30
C MET A 6 -5.30 29.73 -6.62
N ASN A 7 -5.67 29.72 -7.91
CA ASN A 7 -7.04 29.43 -8.34
C ASN A 7 -7.33 27.88 -8.32
N LYS A 8 -6.28 27.07 -8.47
CA LYS A 8 -6.36 25.60 -8.40
C LYS A 8 -6.47 25.11 -6.94
N ALA A 9 -5.75 25.72 -6.02
CA ALA A 9 -5.87 25.41 -4.58
C ALA A 9 -7.27 25.74 -4.02
N LYS A 10 -7.90 26.82 -4.48
CA LYS A 10 -9.30 27.16 -4.11
C LYS A 10 -10.33 26.10 -4.51
N ARG A 11 -10.04 25.28 -5.53
CA ARG A 11 -10.93 24.17 -5.92
C ARG A 11 -10.85 22.96 -5.01
N LEU A 12 -9.80 22.87 -4.17
CA LEU A 12 -9.59 21.73 -3.26
C LEU A 12 -10.14 22.00 -1.85
N GLY A 13 -10.73 23.18 -1.59
CA GLY A 13 -11.33 23.53 -0.29
C GLY A 13 -10.32 23.75 0.87
N PHE A 14 -9.01 23.65 0.59
CA PHE A 14 -7.94 23.91 1.57
C PHE A 14 -6.71 24.49 0.88
N ASP A 15 -5.87 25.19 1.64
CA ASP A 15 -4.61 25.76 1.13
C ASP A 15 -3.38 24.91 1.52
N ALA A 16 -2.20 25.37 1.12
CA ALA A 16 -0.95 24.66 1.40
C ALA A 16 -0.59 24.66 2.91
N ALA A 17 -1.06 25.62 3.68
CA ALA A 17 -0.81 25.69 5.12
C ALA A 17 -1.70 24.70 5.87
N ASP A 18 -2.97 24.60 5.49
CA ASP A 18 -3.91 23.61 6.02
C ASP A 18 -3.42 22.17 5.73
N LEU A 19 -2.98 21.94 4.49
CA LEU A 19 -2.43 20.65 4.08
C LEU A 19 -1.15 20.30 4.89
N LEU A 20 -0.25 21.28 5.09
CA LEU A 20 0.96 21.06 5.89
C LEU A 20 0.62 20.71 7.34
N ALA A 21 -0.25 21.51 7.98
CA ALA A 21 -0.65 21.28 9.37
C ALA A 21 -1.27 19.88 9.57
N TRP A 22 -2.06 19.45 8.60
CA TRP A 22 -2.64 18.11 8.61
C TRP A 22 -1.61 17.01 8.36
N LEU A 23 -0.72 17.18 7.36
CA LEU A 23 0.32 16.20 7.02
C LEU A 23 1.32 15.98 8.15
N ASP A 24 1.69 17.02 8.90
CA ASP A 24 2.61 16.92 10.03
C ASP A 24 2.10 16.00 11.15
N GLY A 25 0.78 15.78 11.22
CA GLY A 25 0.17 14.79 12.10
C GLY A 25 0.24 13.34 11.58
N MET A 26 0.62 13.14 10.32
CA MET A 26 0.59 11.81 9.69
C MET A 26 1.89 11.04 9.92
N ARG A 27 1.81 9.84 10.49
CA ARG A 27 2.99 9.00 10.81
C ARG A 27 3.83 8.59 9.59
N TRP A 28 3.22 8.56 8.40
CA TRP A 28 3.88 8.21 7.15
C TRP A 28 4.51 9.42 6.44
N PHE A 29 4.23 10.64 6.87
CA PHE A 29 4.81 11.85 6.29
C PHE A 29 6.17 12.14 6.91
N GLY A 30 7.19 12.30 6.07
CA GLY A 30 8.57 12.53 6.52
C GLY A 30 8.90 13.99 6.82
N GLY A 31 7.91 14.90 6.78
CA GLY A 31 8.11 16.35 6.97
C GLY A 31 8.46 17.07 5.67
N GLY A 32 8.76 18.37 5.79
CA GLY A 32 9.11 19.26 4.68
C GLY A 32 7.96 20.17 4.25
N LYS A 33 8.19 20.98 3.21
CA LYS A 33 7.17 21.87 2.66
C LYS A 33 6.38 21.15 1.57
N PRO A 34 5.10 20.82 1.78
CA PRO A 34 4.32 20.12 0.80
C PRO A 34 3.97 21.02 -0.39
N LYS A 35 3.99 20.41 -1.57
CA LYS A 35 3.50 21.00 -2.82
C LYS A 35 2.60 20.00 -3.51
N ILE A 36 1.38 20.39 -3.81
CA ILE A 36 0.48 19.56 -4.62
C ILE A 36 0.95 19.63 -6.07
N ASP A 37 1.45 18.52 -6.58
CA ASP A 37 1.87 18.40 -7.98
C ASP A 37 0.72 17.97 -8.88
N ARG A 38 -0.09 17.03 -8.41
CA ARG A 38 -1.28 16.52 -9.12
C ARG A 38 -2.44 16.33 -8.15
N ALA A 39 -3.65 16.53 -8.65
CA ALA A 39 -4.87 16.23 -7.93
C ALA A 39 -5.94 15.73 -8.89
N PHE A 40 -6.70 14.74 -8.45
CA PHE A 40 -7.85 14.19 -9.15
C PHE A 40 -9.06 14.29 -8.24
N ALA A 41 -10.18 14.83 -8.73
CA ALA A 41 -11.45 14.73 -8.07
C ALA A 41 -12.01 13.32 -8.32
N ILE A 42 -12.48 12.68 -7.26
CA ILE A 42 -13.06 11.33 -7.31
C ILE A 42 -14.58 11.47 -7.18
N GLY A 43 -15.27 11.35 -8.33
CA GLY A 43 -16.73 11.29 -8.39
C GLY A 43 -17.24 9.90 -8.05
N GLY A 44 -18.42 9.83 -7.44
CA GLY A 44 -19.05 8.57 -7.07
C GLY A 44 -20.32 8.78 -6.24
N PRO A 45 -20.96 7.70 -5.72
CA PRO A 45 -22.20 7.77 -4.96
C PRO A 45 -21.97 8.20 -3.48
N TRP A 46 -21.38 9.36 -3.28
CA TRP A 46 -21.15 10.03 -1.99
C TRP A 46 -21.36 11.53 -2.13
N ASP A 47 -21.71 12.19 -1.03
CA ASP A 47 -21.98 13.63 -1.00
C ASP A 47 -20.73 14.47 -0.73
N GLU A 48 -19.67 13.85 -0.24
CA GLU A 48 -18.42 14.49 0.13
C GLU A 48 -17.51 14.73 -1.07
N GLU A 49 -16.73 15.80 -1.05
CA GLU A 49 -15.67 16.04 -2.01
C GLU A 49 -14.45 15.19 -1.67
N ILE A 50 -14.06 14.31 -2.59
CA ILE A 50 -12.91 13.43 -2.43
C ILE A 50 -11.87 13.77 -3.47
N PHE A 51 -10.62 13.95 -3.02
CA PHE A 51 -9.49 14.19 -3.91
C PHE A 51 -8.39 13.15 -3.70
N TRP A 52 -7.75 12.83 -4.80
CA TRP A 52 -6.52 12.03 -4.80
C TRP A 52 -5.35 12.92 -5.15
N LEU A 53 -4.42 13.14 -4.21
CA LEU A 53 -3.32 14.07 -4.36
C LEU A 53 -1.99 13.33 -4.53
N ALA A 54 -1.13 13.86 -5.40
CA ALA A 54 0.29 13.62 -5.39
C ALA A 54 0.98 14.85 -4.80
N VAL A 55 1.70 14.68 -3.70
CA VAL A 55 2.30 15.76 -2.92
C VAL A 55 3.79 15.55 -2.81
N SER A 56 4.60 16.47 -3.34
CA SER A 56 6.04 16.46 -3.14
C SER A 56 6.45 17.20 -1.87
N ALA A 57 7.38 16.63 -1.10
CA ALA A 57 8.05 17.25 0.03
C ALA A 57 9.44 16.63 0.21
N ASP A 58 10.47 17.44 0.37
CA ASP A 58 11.87 17.04 0.63
C ASP A 58 12.39 15.90 -0.27
N GLY A 59 12.10 16.01 -1.57
CA GLY A 59 12.56 15.04 -2.59
C GLY A 59 11.81 13.71 -2.60
N ARG A 60 10.73 13.58 -1.84
CA ARG A 60 9.79 12.45 -1.89
C ARG A 60 8.47 12.91 -2.50
N GLU A 61 7.77 11.99 -3.12
CA GLU A 61 6.42 12.19 -3.60
C GLU A 61 5.46 11.26 -2.85
N TYR A 62 4.43 11.88 -2.26
CA TYR A 62 3.46 11.18 -1.41
C TYR A 62 2.13 11.03 -2.13
N ASN A 63 1.49 9.92 -1.87
CA ASN A 63 0.18 9.52 -2.35
C ASN A 63 -0.86 9.77 -1.26
N VAL A 64 -1.73 10.76 -1.46
CA VAL A 64 -2.54 11.36 -0.41
C VAL A 64 -4.01 11.44 -0.84
N PRO A 65 -4.79 10.35 -0.70
CA PRO A 65 -6.24 10.44 -0.85
C PRO A 65 -6.89 11.12 0.35
N VAL A 66 -7.71 12.14 0.11
CA VAL A 66 -8.36 12.95 1.15
C VAL A 66 -9.84 13.12 0.89
N VAL A 67 -10.61 13.23 1.97
CA VAL A 67 -11.98 13.74 1.99
C VAL A 67 -11.95 15.15 2.53
N VAL A 68 -12.63 16.09 1.87
CA VAL A 68 -12.75 17.47 2.35
C VAL A 68 -13.98 17.55 3.25
N THR A 69 -13.76 17.95 4.50
CA THR A 69 -14.81 18.18 5.49
C THR A 69 -14.87 19.64 5.88
N GLN A 70 -15.87 20.02 6.67
CA GLN A 70 -15.99 21.40 7.19
C GLN A 70 -14.81 21.78 8.11
N ASP A 71 -14.17 20.79 8.73
CA ASP A 71 -13.03 20.95 9.63
C ASP A 71 -11.67 20.81 8.93
N GLY A 72 -11.66 20.63 7.60
CA GLY A 72 -10.46 20.49 6.78
C GLY A 72 -10.29 19.09 6.16
N PRO A 73 -9.09 18.79 5.62
CA PRO A 73 -8.81 17.51 4.97
C PRO A 73 -8.73 16.37 6.00
N VAL A 74 -9.34 15.22 5.66
CA VAL A 74 -9.28 13.97 6.42
C VAL A 74 -8.76 12.88 5.51
N ASP A 75 -7.94 11.97 6.03
CA ASP A 75 -7.48 10.80 5.26
C ASP A 75 -8.66 9.97 4.76
N ALA A 76 -8.69 9.68 3.47
CA ALA A 76 -9.77 8.87 2.89
C ALA A 76 -9.91 7.49 3.58
N ALA A 77 -8.84 6.94 4.12
CA ALA A 77 -8.88 5.70 4.88
C ALA A 77 -9.58 5.82 6.26
N GLU A 78 -9.79 7.04 6.76
CA GLU A 78 -10.44 7.32 8.05
C GLU A 78 -11.89 7.77 7.93
N HIS A 79 -12.34 8.10 6.72
CA HIS A 79 -13.67 8.60 6.47
C HIS A 79 -14.54 7.58 5.72
N PRO A 80 -15.80 7.33 6.09
CA PRO A 80 -16.65 6.33 5.44
C PRO A 80 -16.80 6.52 3.93
N ALA A 81 -16.99 7.75 3.45
CA ALA A 81 -17.04 8.03 2.01
C ALA A 81 -15.69 7.76 1.33
N GLY A 82 -14.58 8.16 1.97
CA GLY A 82 -13.22 7.88 1.50
C GLY A 82 -12.96 6.38 1.40
N GLN A 83 -13.33 5.60 2.41
CA GLN A 83 -13.19 4.14 2.39
C GLN A 83 -13.98 3.53 1.22
N ARG A 84 -15.21 3.97 0.98
CA ARG A 84 -15.98 3.51 -0.20
C ARG A 84 -15.27 3.87 -1.50
N ALA A 85 -14.75 5.09 -1.62
CA ALA A 85 -14.03 5.54 -2.81
C ALA A 85 -12.74 4.74 -3.07
N LEU A 86 -11.99 4.39 -2.01
CA LEU A 86 -10.77 3.55 -2.13
C LEU A 86 -11.10 2.18 -2.72
N LEU A 87 -12.12 1.49 -2.19
CA LEU A 87 -12.53 0.18 -2.68
C LEU A 87 -13.08 0.27 -4.10
N ALA A 88 -13.96 1.24 -4.36
CA ALA A 88 -14.59 1.43 -5.66
C ALA A 88 -13.54 1.76 -6.74
N LEU A 89 -12.53 2.58 -6.45
CA LEU A 89 -11.43 2.86 -7.36
C LEU A 89 -10.57 1.61 -7.61
N ALA A 90 -10.31 0.79 -6.57
CA ALA A 90 -9.53 -0.44 -6.72
C ALA A 90 -10.21 -1.47 -7.63
N THR A 91 -11.54 -1.57 -7.55
CA THR A 91 -12.35 -2.60 -8.24
C THR A 91 -13.10 -2.06 -9.46
N ALA A 92 -12.84 -0.80 -9.86
CA ALA A 92 -13.49 -0.09 -10.96
C ALA A 92 -15.03 -0.24 -10.93
N SER A 93 -15.64 0.21 -9.85
CA SER A 93 -17.10 0.34 -9.81
C SER A 93 -17.56 1.28 -10.94
N GLU A 94 -18.63 0.94 -11.65
CA GLU A 94 -19.13 1.71 -12.79
C GLU A 94 -19.49 3.16 -12.45
N ASP A 95 -19.75 3.44 -11.17
CA ASP A 95 -20.13 4.76 -10.68
C ASP A 95 -18.95 5.63 -10.23
N VAL A 96 -17.69 5.20 -10.46
CA VAL A 96 -16.50 5.94 -9.99
C VAL A 96 -15.71 6.49 -11.16
N GLU A 97 -15.48 7.81 -11.12
CA GLU A 97 -14.68 8.54 -12.10
C GLU A 97 -13.61 9.38 -11.43
N ALA A 98 -12.41 9.37 -11.98
CA ALA A 98 -11.30 10.20 -11.55
C ALA A 98 -11.01 11.30 -12.59
N THR A 99 -11.27 12.55 -12.22
CA THR A 99 -11.07 13.71 -13.10
C THR A 99 -9.89 14.55 -12.64
N ALA A 100 -8.90 14.79 -13.53
CA ALA A 100 -7.74 15.61 -13.21
C ALA A 100 -8.14 17.08 -12.98
N VAL A 101 -7.74 17.64 -11.81
CA VAL A 101 -8.00 19.05 -11.44
C VAL A 101 -6.72 19.87 -11.29
N VAL A 102 -5.59 19.23 -10.99
CA VAL A 102 -4.24 19.82 -10.92
C VAL A 102 -3.25 18.86 -11.58
N GLY A 103 -2.28 19.37 -12.31
CA GLY A 103 -1.17 18.61 -12.90
C GLY A 103 -1.06 18.78 -14.40
N GLU A 104 -0.28 17.91 -15.01
CA GLU A 104 -0.06 17.83 -16.45
C GLU A 104 -1.35 17.35 -17.16
N SER A 105 -1.51 17.74 -18.42
CA SER A 105 -2.70 17.38 -19.22
C SER A 105 -2.82 15.88 -19.50
N ASP A 106 -1.73 15.14 -19.41
CA ASP A 106 -1.65 13.69 -19.60
C ASP A 106 -1.76 12.90 -18.28
N ALA A 107 -1.83 13.60 -17.14
CA ALA A 107 -2.01 12.93 -15.84
C ALA A 107 -3.34 12.16 -15.78
N ARG A 108 -3.27 10.91 -15.33
CA ARG A 108 -4.41 10.01 -15.20
C ARG A 108 -4.32 9.24 -13.88
N LEU A 109 -5.48 9.00 -13.28
CA LEU A 109 -5.65 8.01 -12.23
C LEU A 109 -6.55 6.91 -12.78
N VAL A 110 -6.05 5.70 -12.90
CA VAL A 110 -6.68 4.61 -13.66
C VAL A 110 -6.86 3.39 -12.75
N SER A 111 -8.05 2.84 -12.75
CA SER A 111 -8.37 1.56 -12.11
C SER A 111 -7.98 0.40 -13.02
N GLU A 112 -7.45 -0.66 -12.43
CA GLU A 112 -7.15 -1.94 -13.09
C GLU A 112 -7.86 -3.08 -12.33
N PRO A 113 -9.17 -3.28 -12.55
CA PRO A 113 -9.93 -4.28 -11.82
C PRO A 113 -9.57 -5.69 -12.25
N ARG A 114 -9.62 -6.63 -11.30
CA ARG A 114 -9.52 -8.07 -11.53
C ARG A 114 -10.79 -8.81 -11.13
N ALA A 115 -11.60 -8.20 -10.27
CA ALA A 115 -12.92 -8.66 -9.89
C ALA A 115 -13.97 -7.60 -10.26
N ALA A 116 -15.23 -8.01 -10.39
CA ALA A 116 -16.35 -7.06 -10.55
C ALA A 116 -16.44 -6.15 -9.33
N GLY A 117 -16.94 -4.92 -9.52
CA GLY A 117 -17.02 -3.90 -8.48
C GLY A 117 -17.57 -4.46 -7.17
N ALA A 118 -16.82 -4.30 -6.09
CA ALA A 118 -17.17 -4.79 -4.77
C ALA A 118 -17.91 -3.71 -3.97
N ALA A 119 -19.02 -4.10 -3.35
CA ALA A 119 -19.78 -3.22 -2.45
C ALA A 119 -19.39 -3.52 -1.00
N ALA A 120 -18.98 -2.50 -0.24
CA ALA A 120 -18.67 -2.63 1.17
C ALA A 120 -19.95 -2.58 2.02
N ALA A 121 -20.12 -3.55 2.92
CA ALA A 121 -21.10 -3.52 4.00
C ALA A 121 -20.54 -2.75 5.21
N SER A 122 -19.26 -2.96 5.53
CA SER A 122 -18.54 -2.20 6.55
C SER A 122 -17.06 -2.06 6.19
N ALA A 123 -16.38 -1.10 6.83
CA ALA A 123 -14.95 -0.90 6.65
C ALA A 123 -14.29 -0.40 7.93
N HIS A 124 -13.03 -0.79 8.18
CA HIS A 124 -12.23 -0.26 9.28
C HIS A 124 -10.75 -0.17 8.89
N LYS A 125 -10.10 0.92 9.30
CA LYS A 125 -8.67 1.14 9.11
C LYS A 125 -7.85 0.29 10.07
N LEU A 126 -6.80 -0.36 9.60
CA LEU A 126 -5.81 -0.99 10.45
C LEU A 126 -4.90 0.04 11.12
N THR A 127 -4.52 -0.24 12.36
CA THR A 127 -3.57 0.58 13.13
C THR A 127 -2.20 -0.07 13.13
N GLY A 128 -1.14 0.74 13.13
CA GLY A 128 0.24 0.25 13.32
C GLY A 128 1.12 0.21 12.07
N GLU A 129 0.59 0.39 10.87
CA GLU A 129 1.39 0.49 9.65
C GLU A 129 2.10 1.85 9.53
N GLN A 130 3.32 1.87 8.99
CA GLN A 130 4.14 3.09 8.86
C GLN A 130 4.32 3.54 7.41
N SER A 131 4.45 2.61 6.46
CA SER A 131 4.73 2.91 5.05
C SER A 131 3.49 2.89 4.15
N ASN A 132 2.45 2.20 4.60
CA ASN A 132 1.18 2.05 3.91
C ASN A 132 0.03 2.40 4.87
N THR A 133 -1.18 2.47 4.33
CA THR A 133 -2.40 2.50 5.13
C THR A 133 -3.34 1.45 4.59
N SER A 134 -3.78 0.55 5.46
CA SER A 134 -4.69 -0.53 5.07
C SER A 134 -6.07 -0.35 5.68
N VAL A 135 -7.09 -0.66 4.88
CA VAL A 135 -8.50 -0.69 5.28
C VAL A 135 -9.02 -2.09 4.99
N ILE A 136 -9.63 -2.72 6.01
CA ILE A 136 -10.32 -4.00 5.85
C ILE A 136 -11.80 -3.72 5.62
N TYR A 137 -12.39 -4.46 4.70
CA TYR A 137 -13.80 -4.37 4.30
C TYR A 137 -14.49 -5.71 4.53
N GLU A 138 -15.69 -5.64 5.08
CA GLU A 138 -16.69 -6.69 4.86
C GLU A 138 -17.48 -6.35 3.62
N LEU A 139 -17.54 -7.27 2.67
CA LEU A 139 -18.25 -7.09 1.43
C LEU A 139 -19.71 -7.57 1.57
N ALA A 140 -20.57 -7.12 0.67
CA ALA A 140 -21.98 -7.44 0.70
C ALA A 140 -22.30 -8.95 0.55
N ASP A 141 -21.37 -9.71 -0.03
CA ASP A 141 -21.43 -11.19 -0.15
C ASP A 141 -20.85 -11.92 1.06
N SER A 142 -20.52 -11.21 2.14
CA SER A 142 -19.89 -11.74 3.36
C SER A 142 -18.45 -12.22 3.19
N THR A 143 -17.81 -11.94 2.07
CA THR A 143 -16.35 -12.08 1.92
C THR A 143 -15.64 -10.86 2.49
N GLN A 144 -14.32 -10.96 2.67
CA GLN A 144 -13.54 -9.83 3.19
C GLN A 144 -12.44 -9.43 2.20
N ALA A 145 -12.20 -8.12 2.15
CA ALA A 145 -11.13 -7.53 1.33
C ALA A 145 -10.24 -6.64 2.18
N ILE A 146 -9.00 -6.44 1.73
CA ILE A 146 -8.10 -5.43 2.25
C ILE A 146 -7.64 -4.53 1.11
N VAL A 147 -7.74 -3.22 1.30
CA VAL A 147 -7.15 -2.22 0.40
C VAL A 147 -5.94 -1.61 1.09
N LYS A 148 -4.79 -1.66 0.43
CA LYS A 148 -3.55 -1.01 0.86
C LYS A 148 -3.29 0.22 0.02
N VAL A 149 -3.21 1.39 0.64
CA VAL A 149 -2.80 2.65 0.02
C VAL A 149 -1.30 2.81 0.22
N PHE A 150 -0.54 2.87 -0.87
CA PHE A 150 0.91 3.10 -0.84
C PHE A 150 1.18 4.59 -0.60
N ARG A 151 1.78 4.96 0.53
CA ARG A 151 1.91 6.38 0.92
C ARG A 151 3.03 7.12 0.19
N VAL A 152 4.03 6.42 -0.30
CA VAL A 152 5.10 6.99 -1.11
C VAL A 152 4.93 6.53 -2.56
N LEU A 153 4.83 7.48 -3.48
CA LEU A 153 4.80 7.21 -4.91
C LEU A 153 6.20 6.80 -5.36
N SER A 154 6.30 5.61 -5.92
CA SER A 154 7.54 5.09 -6.52
C SER A 154 7.24 4.73 -7.97
N PRO A 155 7.84 5.45 -8.95
CA PRO A 155 7.64 5.10 -10.35
C PRO A 155 8.01 3.65 -10.65
N GLY A 156 7.19 2.99 -11.44
CA GLY A 156 7.27 1.57 -11.77
C GLY A 156 6.17 0.76 -11.10
N GLU A 157 6.19 -0.54 -11.37
CA GLU A 157 5.23 -1.49 -10.83
C GLU A 157 5.58 -1.83 -9.37
N ASN A 158 4.60 -1.76 -8.48
CA ASN A 158 4.80 -2.12 -7.07
C ASN A 158 4.94 -3.64 -6.94
N PRO A 159 5.96 -4.17 -6.24
CA PRO A 159 6.13 -5.60 -6.05
C PRO A 159 4.92 -6.31 -5.43
N ASP A 160 4.16 -5.67 -4.52
CA ASP A 160 2.94 -6.25 -3.94
C ASP A 160 1.87 -6.47 -5.02
N VAL A 161 1.71 -5.52 -5.94
CA VAL A 161 0.76 -5.62 -7.07
C VAL A 161 1.22 -6.68 -8.05
N PHE A 162 2.50 -6.61 -8.47
CA PHE A 162 3.06 -7.53 -9.44
C PHE A 162 3.01 -8.99 -8.97
N LEU A 163 3.55 -9.27 -7.79
CA LEU A 163 3.65 -10.64 -7.26
C LEU A 163 2.28 -11.23 -6.97
N THR A 164 1.38 -10.44 -6.36
CA THR A 164 0.00 -10.89 -6.10
C THR A 164 -0.73 -11.13 -7.43
N GLY A 165 -0.54 -10.26 -8.43
CA GLY A 165 -1.13 -10.42 -9.76
C GLY A 165 -0.66 -11.67 -10.48
N VAL A 166 0.65 -11.92 -10.49
CA VAL A 166 1.25 -13.11 -11.15
C VAL A 166 0.82 -14.39 -10.46
N LEU A 167 0.63 -14.40 -9.14
CA LEU A 167 0.34 -15.60 -8.35
C LEU A 167 -1.15 -15.76 -8.00
N SER A 168 -2.03 -14.84 -8.40
CA SER A 168 -3.42 -14.75 -7.95
C SER A 168 -4.25 -16.02 -8.11
N ASP A 169 -3.99 -16.81 -9.15
CA ASP A 169 -4.67 -18.09 -9.44
C ASP A 169 -3.92 -19.33 -8.92
N SER A 170 -2.77 -19.14 -8.25
CA SER A 170 -1.94 -20.26 -7.76
C SER A 170 -2.43 -20.88 -6.44
N GLY A 171 -3.34 -20.19 -5.72
CA GLY A 171 -3.74 -20.56 -4.36
C GLY A 171 -2.61 -20.46 -3.32
N THR A 172 -1.56 -19.67 -3.61
CA THR A 172 -0.42 -19.46 -2.72
C THR A 172 -0.38 -18.04 -2.11
N VAL A 173 -1.19 -17.15 -2.67
CA VAL A 173 -1.35 -15.75 -2.22
C VAL A 173 -2.84 -15.42 -2.19
N PRO A 174 -3.25 -14.37 -1.46
CA PRO A 174 -4.62 -13.86 -1.53
C PRO A 174 -5.01 -13.47 -2.96
N LEU A 175 -6.28 -13.62 -3.31
CA LEU A 175 -6.80 -13.23 -4.62
C LEU A 175 -6.64 -11.72 -4.82
N LEU A 176 -6.06 -11.30 -5.94
CA LEU A 176 -6.00 -9.89 -6.32
C LEU A 176 -7.39 -9.46 -6.85
N LEU A 177 -8.00 -8.48 -6.20
CA LEU A 177 -9.29 -7.92 -6.61
C LEU A 177 -9.12 -6.76 -7.59
N GLY A 178 -8.02 -6.04 -7.51
CA GLY A 178 -7.66 -4.96 -8.42
C GLY A 178 -6.64 -4.01 -7.82
N ASN A 179 -6.24 -3.03 -8.61
CA ASN A 179 -5.34 -1.95 -8.20
C ASN A 179 -5.69 -0.66 -8.93
N ALA A 180 -5.12 0.44 -8.49
CA ALA A 180 -5.16 1.69 -9.25
C ALA A 180 -3.76 2.25 -9.42
N ARG A 181 -3.57 2.96 -10.54
CA ARG A 181 -2.31 3.56 -10.96
C ARG A 181 -2.48 5.04 -11.24
N MET A 182 -1.47 5.80 -10.89
CA MET A 182 -1.31 7.17 -11.35
C MET A 182 -0.28 7.17 -12.48
N ALA A 183 -0.65 7.79 -13.62
CA ALA A 183 0.23 7.99 -14.77
C ALA A 183 0.44 9.49 -14.97
N TRP A 184 1.67 9.90 -15.30
CA TRP A 184 2.06 11.30 -15.58
C TRP A 184 3.40 11.36 -16.29
N ALA A 185 3.57 12.29 -17.23
CA ALA A 185 4.85 12.55 -17.91
C ALA A 185 5.60 11.28 -18.36
N GLY A 186 4.87 10.28 -18.88
CA GLY A 186 5.43 8.98 -19.29
C GLY A 186 5.83 8.04 -18.13
N GLN A 187 5.57 8.41 -16.90
CA GLN A 187 5.76 7.58 -15.70
C GLN A 187 4.43 6.96 -15.25
N VAL A 188 4.51 5.86 -14.52
CA VAL A 188 3.37 5.19 -13.88
C VAL A 188 3.79 4.71 -12.50
N ALA A 189 2.92 4.85 -11.51
CA ALA A 189 3.11 4.28 -10.17
C ALA A 189 1.80 3.66 -9.67
N ASP A 190 1.89 2.54 -8.98
CA ASP A 190 0.75 2.00 -8.24
C ASP A 190 0.44 2.87 -7.03
N VAL A 191 -0.83 3.20 -6.81
CA VAL A 191 -1.28 4.06 -5.71
C VAL A 191 -2.02 3.27 -4.64
N LEU A 192 -2.67 2.18 -5.01
CA LEU A 192 -3.32 1.24 -4.10
C LEU A 192 -3.43 -0.15 -4.72
N VAL A 193 -3.67 -1.14 -3.86
CA VAL A 193 -4.03 -2.52 -4.24
C VAL A 193 -5.16 -3.02 -3.36
N ALA A 194 -6.10 -3.73 -3.94
CA ALA A 194 -7.15 -4.48 -3.25
C ALA A 194 -6.95 -5.99 -3.43
N GLN A 195 -7.03 -6.72 -2.35
CA GLN A 195 -6.90 -8.18 -2.36
C GLN A 195 -7.86 -8.81 -1.34
N GLU A 196 -8.12 -10.10 -1.49
CA GLU A 196 -8.81 -10.90 -0.49
C GLU A 196 -8.16 -10.72 0.89
N PHE A 197 -8.97 -10.55 1.93
CA PHE A 197 -8.50 -10.58 3.31
C PHE A 197 -8.74 -11.96 3.92
N LEU A 198 -7.66 -12.60 4.35
CA LEU A 198 -7.72 -13.92 4.97
C LEU A 198 -8.07 -13.78 6.44
N ALA A 199 -9.37 -13.84 6.74
CA ALA A 199 -9.88 -13.76 8.12
C ALA A 199 -9.25 -14.83 9.01
N GLY A 200 -8.92 -14.45 10.24
CA GLY A 200 -8.30 -15.36 11.23
C GLY A 200 -6.82 -15.67 10.97
N SER A 201 -6.21 -15.13 9.89
CA SER A 201 -4.77 -15.21 9.70
C SER A 201 -4.04 -14.34 10.75
N GLN A 202 -2.87 -14.79 11.15
CA GLN A 202 -1.99 -14.04 12.05
C GLN A 202 -0.71 -13.65 11.32
N ASP A 203 -0.16 -12.50 11.71
CA ASP A 203 1.15 -12.06 11.23
C ASP A 203 2.21 -13.07 11.71
N ALA A 204 2.87 -13.72 10.74
CA ALA A 204 3.90 -14.71 11.01
C ALA A 204 5.05 -14.14 11.86
N TRP A 205 5.40 -12.86 11.67
CA TRP A 205 6.42 -12.21 12.50
C TRP A 205 6.01 -12.17 13.97
N ARG A 206 4.77 -11.77 14.27
CA ARG A 206 4.24 -11.74 15.63
C ARG A 206 4.18 -13.16 16.23
N THR A 207 3.75 -14.13 15.44
CA THR A 207 3.67 -15.54 15.88
C THR A 207 5.06 -16.06 16.21
N VAL A 208 6.05 -15.84 15.37
CA VAL A 208 7.42 -16.32 15.58
C VAL A 208 8.09 -15.57 16.73
N THR A 209 7.99 -14.23 16.77
CA THR A 209 8.62 -13.45 17.84
C THR A 209 8.01 -13.71 19.23
N ALA A 210 6.71 -14.02 19.32
CA ALA A 210 6.08 -14.41 20.57
C ALA A 210 6.60 -15.75 21.13
N GLN A 211 7.23 -16.57 20.29
CA GLN A 211 7.83 -17.85 20.65
C GLN A 211 9.31 -17.73 21.03
N VAL A 212 9.95 -16.58 20.76
CA VAL A 212 11.35 -16.34 21.11
C VAL A 212 11.42 -15.91 22.58
N PRO A 213 12.09 -16.67 23.47
CA PRO A 213 12.29 -16.28 24.86
C PRO A 213 12.99 -14.92 24.95
N GLY A 214 12.53 -14.05 25.83
CA GLY A 214 13.08 -12.70 26.01
C GLY A 214 12.58 -11.63 25.02
N ALA A 215 11.82 -11.98 23.97
CA ALA A 215 11.20 -10.99 23.10
C ALA A 215 10.10 -10.17 23.81
N GLY A 216 9.59 -10.66 24.95
CA GLY A 216 8.61 -9.98 25.82
C GLY A 216 9.23 -9.18 26.98
N GLY A 217 10.54 -9.12 27.11
CA GLY A 217 11.25 -8.22 28.04
C GLY A 217 11.65 -8.80 29.39
N ASP A 218 11.15 -9.96 29.83
CA ASP A 218 11.39 -10.47 31.22
C ASP A 218 12.02 -11.87 31.30
N GLU A 219 12.23 -12.57 30.20
CA GLU A 219 12.91 -13.87 30.20
C GLU A 219 14.31 -13.76 29.61
N GLU A 220 15.30 -14.27 30.36
CA GLU A 220 16.70 -14.35 29.92
C GLU A 220 16.82 -15.31 28.72
N PHE A 221 17.51 -14.85 27.66
CA PHE A 221 17.76 -15.66 26.47
C PHE A 221 18.58 -16.91 26.83
N ASP A 222 17.98 -18.10 26.74
CA ASP A 222 18.64 -19.38 26.91
C ASP A 222 19.11 -19.89 25.53
N PRO A 223 20.41 -19.85 25.21
CA PRO A 223 20.95 -20.33 23.97
C PRO A 223 20.86 -21.84 23.77
N ASP A 224 20.68 -22.60 24.84
CA ASP A 224 20.60 -24.07 24.85
C ASP A 224 19.15 -24.61 24.83
N ARG A 225 18.17 -23.72 24.87
CA ARG A 225 16.76 -24.10 24.72
C ARG A 225 16.52 -24.68 23.34
N PRO A 226 15.98 -25.90 23.18
CA PRO A 226 15.60 -26.42 21.89
C PRO A 226 14.53 -25.51 21.27
N VAL A 227 14.90 -24.85 20.17
CA VAL A 227 14.13 -23.77 19.50
C VAL A 227 12.80 -24.24 18.92
N GLN A 228 12.43 -25.53 19.04
CA GLN A 228 11.25 -26.03 18.33
C GLN A 228 10.52 -27.12 19.10
N THR A 229 9.29 -26.81 19.50
CA THR A 229 8.29 -27.85 19.75
C THR A 229 7.95 -28.58 18.42
N PRO A 230 7.38 -29.81 18.47
CA PRO A 230 6.94 -30.50 17.24
C PRO A 230 6.03 -29.65 16.35
N ASP A 231 5.12 -28.87 16.93
CA ASP A 231 4.18 -27.99 16.20
C ASP A 231 4.87 -26.80 15.53
N GLU A 232 5.88 -26.22 16.20
CA GLU A 232 6.70 -25.15 15.64
C GLU A 232 7.51 -25.64 14.44
N ARG A 233 8.08 -26.84 14.56
CA ARG A 233 8.83 -27.47 13.46
C ARG A 233 7.94 -27.72 12.25
N GLU A 234 6.74 -28.28 12.45
CA GLU A 234 5.77 -28.50 11.39
C GLU A 234 5.36 -27.19 10.71
N SER A 235 5.15 -26.11 11.46
CA SER A 235 4.83 -24.79 10.94
C SER A 235 5.95 -24.21 10.09
N ILE A 236 7.21 -24.37 10.51
CA ILE A 236 8.39 -23.92 9.73
C ILE A 236 8.56 -24.75 8.45
N GLU A 237 8.35 -26.07 8.51
CA GLU A 237 8.39 -26.94 7.34
C GLU A 237 7.31 -26.57 6.32
N ARG A 238 6.09 -26.28 6.77
CA ARG A 238 4.98 -25.79 5.93
C ARG A 238 5.32 -24.45 5.27
N LEU A 239 5.90 -23.51 6.03
CA LEU A 239 6.35 -22.22 5.49
C LEU A 239 7.44 -22.43 4.42
N GLY A 240 8.41 -23.29 4.67
CA GLY A 240 9.45 -23.65 3.70
C GLY A 240 8.88 -24.28 2.43
N ALA A 241 7.90 -25.18 2.58
CA ALA A 241 7.21 -25.81 1.46
C ALA A 241 6.42 -24.81 0.62
N LEU A 242 5.69 -23.88 1.27
CA LEU A 242 4.97 -22.79 0.63
C LEU A 242 5.92 -21.85 -0.12
N THR A 243 7.01 -21.43 0.53
CA THR A 243 8.04 -20.59 -0.10
C THR A 243 8.61 -21.25 -1.35
N ARG A 244 8.92 -22.55 -1.27
CA ARG A 244 9.39 -23.32 -2.44
C ARG A 244 8.34 -23.37 -3.56
N LYS A 245 7.05 -23.54 -3.22
CA LYS A 245 5.95 -23.54 -4.19
C LYS A 245 5.86 -22.18 -4.89
N ILE A 246 5.88 -21.07 -4.12
CA ILE A 246 5.87 -19.70 -4.65
C ILE A 246 7.04 -19.48 -5.63
N HIS A 247 8.27 -19.86 -5.25
CA HIS A 247 9.43 -19.71 -6.13
C HIS A 247 9.30 -20.51 -7.44
N LYS A 248 8.73 -21.72 -7.39
CA LYS A 248 8.48 -22.51 -8.60
C LYS A 248 7.44 -21.88 -9.51
N GLU A 249 6.34 -21.37 -8.93
CA GLU A 249 5.29 -20.67 -9.67
C GLU A 249 5.86 -19.39 -10.32
N LEU A 250 6.61 -18.59 -9.60
CA LEU A 250 7.28 -17.41 -10.14
C LEU A 250 8.24 -17.77 -11.28
N ALA A 251 9.07 -18.79 -11.10
CA ALA A 251 9.99 -19.24 -12.15
C ALA A 251 9.25 -19.69 -13.42
N ALA A 252 8.12 -20.38 -13.26
CA ALA A 252 7.30 -20.84 -14.39
C ALA A 252 6.61 -19.68 -15.12
N ARG A 253 6.16 -18.65 -14.40
CA ARG A 253 5.35 -17.54 -14.96
C ARG A 253 6.20 -16.37 -15.45
N CYS A 254 7.29 -16.05 -14.73
CA CYS A 254 8.17 -14.92 -15.04
C CYS A 254 9.44 -15.33 -15.78
N GLY A 255 9.71 -16.64 -15.89
CA GLY A 255 10.97 -17.14 -16.39
C GLY A 255 12.10 -17.05 -15.37
N THR A 256 13.27 -17.54 -15.75
CA THR A 256 14.50 -17.50 -14.94
C THR A 256 15.68 -17.11 -15.81
N SER A 257 16.66 -16.45 -15.22
CA SER A 257 17.98 -16.21 -15.82
C SER A 257 19.07 -16.60 -14.83
N GLU A 258 20.21 -17.02 -15.34
CA GLU A 258 21.39 -17.21 -14.49
C GLU A 258 21.98 -15.87 -14.11
N ALA A 259 22.24 -15.68 -12.80
CA ALA A 259 22.90 -14.48 -12.32
C ALA A 259 24.37 -14.47 -12.83
N ASP A 260 24.75 -13.46 -13.57
CA ASP A 260 26.11 -13.28 -14.03
C ASP A 260 27.05 -12.79 -12.91
N ALA A 261 28.34 -12.56 -13.24
CA ALA A 261 29.31 -12.08 -12.27
C ALA A 261 28.98 -10.66 -11.75
N ALA A 262 28.40 -9.80 -12.60
CA ALA A 262 28.02 -8.43 -12.22
C ALA A 262 26.82 -8.45 -11.28
N ASP A 263 25.80 -9.29 -11.54
CA ASP A 263 24.65 -9.50 -10.68
C ASP A 263 25.07 -9.99 -9.29
N ARG A 264 25.92 -11.02 -9.25
CA ARG A 264 26.44 -11.56 -7.98
C ARG A 264 27.23 -10.51 -7.19
N ALA A 265 28.04 -9.70 -7.88
CA ALA A 265 28.79 -8.61 -7.24
C ALA A 265 27.87 -7.51 -6.72
N ARG A 266 26.81 -7.14 -7.46
CA ARG A 266 25.79 -6.17 -7.05
C ARG A 266 25.05 -6.64 -5.81
N LEU A 267 24.56 -7.88 -5.81
CA LEU A 267 23.85 -8.48 -4.66
C LEU A 267 24.76 -8.55 -3.43
N ARG A 268 26.01 -8.99 -3.59
CA ARG A 268 26.97 -9.03 -2.49
C ARG A 268 27.17 -7.65 -1.85
N ARG A 269 27.40 -6.60 -2.66
CA ARG A 269 27.54 -5.22 -2.16
C ARG A 269 26.28 -4.75 -1.41
N ALA A 270 25.10 -5.03 -1.96
CA ALA A 270 23.83 -4.64 -1.34
C ALA A 270 23.64 -5.34 0.02
N TRP A 271 23.94 -6.62 0.12
CA TRP A 271 23.81 -7.39 1.37
C TRP A 271 24.87 -7.00 2.40
N SER A 272 26.13 -6.82 2.00
CA SER A 272 27.18 -6.31 2.92
C SER A 272 26.78 -4.97 3.53
N LYS A 273 26.34 -4.01 2.70
CA LYS A 273 25.86 -2.71 3.20
C LYS A 273 24.70 -2.82 4.21
N ARG A 274 23.79 -3.77 4.00
CA ARG A 274 22.67 -4.00 4.97
C ARG A 274 23.16 -4.63 6.27
N ALA A 275 24.08 -5.62 6.17
CA ALA A 275 24.70 -6.24 7.32
C ALA A 275 25.50 -5.24 8.15
N ASP A 276 26.36 -4.43 7.50
CA ASP A 276 27.16 -3.38 8.16
C ASP A 276 26.24 -2.38 8.90
N LYS A 277 25.12 -1.99 8.28
CA LYS A 277 24.12 -1.12 8.93
C LYS A 277 23.45 -1.78 10.14
N ALA A 278 23.16 -3.07 10.07
CA ALA A 278 22.53 -3.79 11.18
C ALA A 278 23.48 -4.00 12.36
N VAL A 279 24.79 -4.15 12.11
CA VAL A 279 25.81 -4.28 13.17
C VAL A 279 26.13 -2.92 13.83
N ALA A 280 25.85 -1.80 13.14
CA ALA A 280 26.09 -0.45 13.66
C ALA A 280 24.96 0.10 14.54
N LEU A 281 23.85 -0.64 14.70
CA LEU A 281 22.72 -0.35 15.58
C LEU A 281 22.90 -1.00 16.94
#